data_d1cc3d4b2ad5a413c834257857c178a5
#
_entry.id   d1cc3d4b2ad5a413c834257857c178a5
#
_cell.length_a   1.000
_cell.length_b   1.000
_cell.length_c   1.000
_cell.angle_alpha   90.00
_cell.angle_beta   90.00
_cell.angle_gamma   90.00
#
_symmetry.space_group_name_H-M   'P 1'
#
loop_
_entity.id
_entity.type
_entity.pdbx_description
1 polymer ?
#
loop_
_entity_poly.entity_id
_entity_poly.type
_entity_poly.pdbx_seq_one_letter_code
_entity_poly.pdbx_strand_id
1 'polypeptide(L)'
;MEREDIIKFIAAHKAKFEQEFGLKRIGLFGSYARGEMREESDIDIVVEIEKPDLFHLIGIKQAIEEVLGTKVDIVRLRDTMNQTLRSRIERDVIYV
;
A
#
# COMPACT_ATOMS: atom_id res chain seq x y z
N MET A 1 -10.61 12.62 -0.45
CA MET A 1 -10.38 11.26 -0.98
C MET A 1 -10.85 10.24 0.04
N GLU A 2 -11.67 9.32 -0.37
CA GLU A 2 -12.23 8.30 0.50
C GLU A 2 -11.47 6.98 0.37
N ARG A 3 -11.64 6.12 1.36
CA ARG A 3 -11.03 4.78 1.36
C ARG A 3 -11.36 4.02 0.07
N GLU A 4 -12.59 4.07 -0.37
CA GLU A 4 -13.08 3.38 -1.55
C GLU A 4 -12.39 3.84 -2.82
N ASP A 5 -12.02 5.10 -2.90
CA ASP A 5 -11.29 5.65 -4.07
C ASP A 5 -9.91 5.01 -4.19
N ILE A 6 -9.25 4.85 -3.05
CA ILE A 6 -7.93 4.23 -2.99
C ILE A 6 -8.02 2.75 -3.37
N ILE A 7 -8.99 2.04 -2.82
CA ILE A 7 -9.21 0.62 -3.10
C ILE A 7 -9.51 0.40 -4.57
N LYS A 8 -10.36 1.22 -5.17
CA LYS A 8 -10.67 1.14 -6.61
C LYS A 8 -9.44 1.38 -7.47
N PHE A 9 -8.63 2.37 -7.11
CA PHE A 9 -7.42 2.66 -7.85
C PHE A 9 -6.45 1.47 -7.80
N ILE A 10 -6.22 0.93 -6.60
CA ILE A 10 -5.31 -0.21 -6.42
C ILE A 10 -5.83 -1.43 -7.19
N ALA A 11 -7.12 -1.71 -7.10
CA ALA A 11 -7.72 -2.84 -7.82
C ALA A 11 -7.54 -2.70 -9.33
N ALA A 12 -7.71 -1.50 -9.86
CA ALA A 12 -7.57 -1.23 -11.29
C ALA A 12 -6.13 -1.40 -11.79
N HIS A 13 -5.15 -1.17 -10.92
CA HIS A 13 -3.72 -1.20 -11.29
C HIS A 13 -2.98 -2.44 -10.81
N LYS A 14 -3.65 -3.33 -10.08
CA LYS A 14 -3.02 -4.50 -9.48
C LYS A 14 -2.33 -5.39 -10.52
N ALA A 15 -2.99 -5.69 -11.62
CA ALA A 15 -2.43 -6.54 -12.67
C ALA A 15 -1.16 -5.91 -13.27
N LYS A 16 -1.16 -4.60 -13.46
CA LYS A 16 0.01 -3.89 -13.95
C LYS A 16 1.17 -3.97 -12.97
N PHE A 17 0.88 -3.79 -11.68
CA PHE A 17 1.90 -3.89 -10.63
C PHE A 17 2.46 -5.32 -10.53
N GLU A 18 1.63 -6.33 -10.73
CA GLU A 18 2.07 -7.71 -10.76
C GLU A 18 3.07 -7.94 -11.90
N GLN A 19 2.78 -7.41 -13.08
CA GLN A 19 3.63 -7.58 -14.25
C GLN A 19 4.92 -6.75 -14.18
N GLU A 20 4.82 -5.50 -13.77
CA GLU A 20 5.95 -4.58 -13.80
C GLU A 20 6.86 -4.68 -12.57
N PHE A 21 6.28 -4.98 -11.41
CA PHE A 21 7.00 -4.90 -10.14
C PHE A 21 7.01 -6.21 -9.35
N GLY A 22 6.46 -7.27 -9.91
CA GLY A 22 6.42 -8.56 -9.22
C GLY A 22 5.54 -8.56 -7.98
N LEU A 23 4.49 -7.74 -7.99
CA LEU A 23 3.56 -7.69 -6.87
C LEU A 23 2.87 -9.03 -6.66
N LYS A 24 2.83 -9.50 -5.41
CA LYS A 24 2.09 -10.70 -5.01
C LYS A 24 0.82 -10.34 -4.26
N ARG A 25 0.89 -9.34 -3.40
CA ARG A 25 -0.25 -8.93 -2.59
C ARG A 25 -0.10 -7.46 -2.24
N ILE A 26 -1.22 -6.75 -2.17
CA ILE A 26 -1.26 -5.33 -1.83
C ILE A 26 -2.47 -5.04 -0.96
N GLY A 27 -2.28 -4.18 0.03
CA GLY A 27 -3.35 -3.79 0.92
C GLY A 27 -3.21 -2.37 1.43
N LEU A 28 -4.33 -1.85 1.90
CA LEU A 28 -4.42 -0.54 2.56
C LEU A 28 -4.49 -0.78 4.06
N PHE A 29 -3.70 -0.05 4.84
CA PHE A 29 -3.80 -0.10 6.29
C PHE A 29 -3.71 1.31 6.87
N GLY A 30 -3.69 1.41 8.21
CA GLY A 30 -3.59 2.69 8.87
C GLY A 30 -4.89 3.49 8.88
N SER A 31 -4.78 4.82 9.00
CA SER A 31 -5.94 5.68 9.20
C SER A 31 -6.97 5.64 8.07
N TYR A 32 -6.51 5.55 6.82
CA TYR A 32 -7.43 5.44 5.68
C TYR A 32 -8.22 4.13 5.71
N ALA A 33 -7.59 3.03 6.11
CA ALA A 33 -8.28 1.75 6.22
C ALA A 33 -9.34 1.77 7.32
N ARG A 34 -9.08 2.47 8.42
CA ARG A 34 -10.01 2.60 9.53
C ARG A 34 -11.10 3.65 9.29
N GLY A 35 -11.00 4.44 8.23
CA GLY A 35 -11.92 5.55 8.01
C GLY A 35 -11.68 6.73 8.95
N GLU A 36 -10.49 6.85 9.51
CA GLU A 36 -10.11 7.87 10.48
C GLU A 36 -9.11 8.88 9.92
N MET A 37 -9.02 8.96 8.61
CA MET A 37 -8.06 9.85 7.96
C MET A 37 -8.38 11.33 8.25
N ARG A 38 -7.31 12.11 8.34
CA ARG A 38 -7.38 13.55 8.44
C ARG A 38 -6.77 14.15 7.17
N GLU A 39 -6.94 15.44 6.97
CA GLU A 39 -6.42 16.14 5.80
C GLU A 39 -4.92 15.91 5.60
N GLU A 40 -4.17 15.75 6.69
CA GLU A 40 -2.72 15.57 6.67
C GLU A 40 -2.28 14.11 6.69
N SER A 41 -3.22 13.16 6.70
CA SER A 41 -2.89 11.74 6.80
C SER A 41 -2.22 11.26 5.53
N ASP A 42 -1.15 10.46 5.69
CA ASP A 42 -0.53 9.73 4.59
C ASP A 42 -1.33 8.46 4.31
N ILE A 43 -1.25 8.00 3.08
CA ILE A 43 -1.86 6.72 2.69
C ILE A 43 -0.85 5.62 3.01
N ASP A 44 -1.24 4.67 3.86
CA ASP A 44 -0.38 3.56 4.26
C ASP A 44 -0.69 2.31 3.42
N ILE A 45 0.27 1.89 2.62
CA ILE A 45 0.14 0.74 1.73
C ILE A 45 1.13 -0.34 2.15
N VAL A 46 0.65 -1.57 2.25
CA VAL A 46 1.51 -2.73 2.47
C VAL A 46 1.53 -3.57 1.21
N VAL A 47 2.71 -4.01 0.80
CA VAL A 47 2.89 -4.85 -0.39
C VAL A 47 3.74 -6.07 -0.06
N GLU A 48 3.42 -7.17 -0.72
CA GLU A 48 4.29 -8.34 -0.78
C GLU A 48 4.73 -8.46 -2.22
N ILE A 49 6.05 -8.49 -2.45
CA ILE A 49 6.62 -8.58 -3.79
C ILE A 49 7.46 -9.84 -3.89
N GLU A 50 7.52 -10.41 -5.09
CA GLU A 50 8.21 -11.67 -5.35
C GLU A 50 9.71 -11.57 -5.08
N LYS A 51 10.32 -10.46 -5.52
CA LYS A 51 11.75 -10.20 -5.31
C LYS A 51 11.90 -8.91 -4.53
N PRO A 52 12.62 -8.90 -3.39
CA PRO A 52 12.80 -7.68 -2.60
C PRO A 52 13.72 -6.71 -3.33
N ASP A 53 13.12 -5.82 -4.09
CA ASP A 53 13.82 -4.83 -4.90
C ASP A 53 13.29 -3.44 -4.54
N LEU A 54 14.18 -2.60 -4.06
CA LEU A 54 13.84 -1.23 -3.67
C LEU A 54 13.25 -0.43 -4.82
N PHE A 55 13.76 -0.65 -6.04
CA PHE A 55 13.23 0.05 -7.22
C PHE A 55 11.79 -0.32 -7.50
N HIS A 56 11.40 -1.56 -7.24
CA HIS A 56 10.01 -1.98 -7.40
C HIS A 56 9.11 -1.29 -6.39
N LEU A 57 9.57 -1.18 -5.13
CA LEU A 57 8.82 -0.47 -4.09
C LEU A 57 8.63 1.00 -4.44
N ILE A 58 9.71 1.65 -4.89
CA ILE A 58 9.67 3.06 -5.30
C ILE A 58 8.72 3.24 -6.49
N GLY A 59 8.77 2.33 -7.45
CA GLY A 59 7.89 2.37 -8.62
C GLY A 59 6.42 2.31 -8.26
N ILE A 60 6.04 1.40 -7.37
CA ILE A 60 4.66 1.28 -6.89
C ILE A 60 4.24 2.56 -6.15
N LYS A 61 5.10 3.03 -5.25
CA LYS A 61 4.84 4.25 -4.47
C LYS A 61 4.60 5.44 -5.37
N GLN A 62 5.51 5.68 -6.34
CA GLN A 62 5.41 6.81 -7.25
C GLN A 62 4.15 6.73 -8.12
N ALA A 63 3.82 5.54 -8.61
CA ALA A 63 2.63 5.35 -9.43
C ALA A 63 1.36 5.73 -8.67
N ILE A 64 1.27 5.35 -7.40
CA ILE A 64 0.11 5.67 -6.58
C ILE A 64 0.08 7.17 -6.25
N GLU A 65 1.21 7.74 -5.82
CA GLU A 65 1.29 9.16 -5.49
C GLU A 65 0.95 10.06 -6.66
N GLU A 66 1.42 9.69 -7.85
CA GLU A 66 1.23 10.47 -9.07
C GLU A 66 -0.25 10.62 -9.44
N VAL A 67 -1.01 9.55 -9.31
CA VAL A 67 -2.43 9.57 -9.67
C VAL A 67 -3.29 10.11 -8.54
N LEU A 68 -3.03 9.71 -7.31
CA LEU A 68 -3.86 10.12 -6.17
C LEU A 68 -3.51 11.51 -5.63
N GLY A 69 -2.32 12.02 -5.96
CA GLY A 69 -1.89 13.34 -5.53
C GLY A 69 -1.68 13.47 -4.02
N THR A 70 -1.46 12.36 -3.33
CA THR A 70 -1.29 12.31 -1.89
C THR A 70 -0.06 11.47 -1.57
N LYS A 71 0.66 11.87 -0.52
CA LYS A 71 1.84 11.15 -0.07
C LYS A 71 1.47 9.73 0.40
N VAL A 72 2.26 8.76 -0.03
CA VAL A 72 2.08 7.35 0.28
C VAL A 72 3.27 6.83 1.06
N ASP A 73 3.00 6.14 2.16
CA ASP A 73 3.98 5.36 2.88
C ASP A 73 3.84 3.91 2.46
N ILE A 74 4.88 3.35 1.86
CA ILE A 74 4.82 1.97 1.41
C ILE A 74 5.69 1.08 2.31
N VAL A 75 5.14 -0.05 2.70
CA VAL A 75 5.80 -1.03 3.57
C VAL A 75 5.82 -2.37 2.88
N ARG A 76 6.99 -3.01 2.85
CA ARG A 76 7.11 -4.37 2.32
C ARG A 76 6.81 -5.38 3.42
N LEU A 77 5.81 -6.23 3.18
CA LEU A 77 5.48 -7.32 4.09
C LEU A 77 6.57 -8.39 4.03
N ARG A 78 7.11 -8.76 5.18
CA ARG A 78 8.14 -9.78 5.30
C ARG A 78 8.13 -10.37 6.70
N ASP A 79 8.71 -11.57 6.86
CA ASP A 79 8.69 -12.30 8.13
C ASP A 79 9.46 -11.61 9.25
N THR A 80 10.52 -10.87 8.89
CA THR A 80 11.44 -10.26 9.86
C THR A 80 11.15 -8.78 10.13
N MET A 81 9.96 -8.31 9.82
CA MET A 81 9.62 -6.91 10.03
C MET A 81 9.36 -6.59 11.50
N ASN A 82 9.39 -5.29 11.84
CA ASN A 82 9.10 -4.80 13.17
C ASN A 82 7.74 -5.31 13.65
N GLN A 83 7.71 -5.86 14.87
CA GLN A 83 6.51 -6.50 15.41
C GLN A 83 5.37 -5.52 15.64
N THR A 84 5.66 -4.30 16.07
CA THR A 84 4.63 -3.27 16.28
C THR A 84 3.98 -2.90 14.96
N LEU A 85 4.78 -2.72 13.91
CA LEU A 85 4.27 -2.42 12.58
C LEU A 85 3.44 -3.58 12.04
N ARG A 86 3.93 -4.80 12.20
CA ARG A 86 3.20 -6.01 11.78
C ARG A 86 1.83 -6.10 12.44
N SER A 87 1.76 -5.82 13.74
CA SER A 87 0.51 -5.84 14.49
C SER A 87 -0.48 -4.79 13.97
N ARG A 88 0.03 -3.60 13.65
CA ARG A 88 -0.81 -2.54 13.05
C ARG A 88 -1.39 -2.97 11.71
N ILE A 89 -0.56 -3.58 10.87
CA ILE A 89 -0.99 -4.07 9.56
C ILE A 89 -2.06 -5.13 9.74
N GLU A 90 -1.81 -6.14 10.56
CA GLU A 90 -2.74 -7.24 10.78
C GLU A 90 -4.09 -6.76 11.31
N ARG A 91 -4.08 -5.71 12.14
CA ARG A 91 -5.30 -5.15 12.70
C ARG A 91 -6.15 -4.41 11.65
N ASP A 92 -5.50 -3.65 10.77
CA ASP A 92 -6.17 -2.67 9.92
C ASP A 92 -6.28 -3.06 8.44
N VAL A 93 -5.49 -4.02 7.97
CA VAL A 93 -5.29 -4.23 6.54
C VAL A 93 -6.57 -4.64 5.80
N ILE A 94 -6.76 -4.02 4.64
CA ILE A 94 -7.76 -4.41 3.65
C ILE A 94 -6.96 -4.78 2.40
N TYR A 95 -6.86 -6.07 2.14
CA TYR A 95 -6.18 -6.56 0.93
C TYR A 95 -7.09 -6.41 -0.28
N VAL A 96 -6.47 -6.09 -1.39
CA VAL A 96 -7.18 -5.89 -2.66
C VAL A 96 -6.82 -6.98 -3.65
#